data_25aab3ad55182b3bd0e457bec5fd58b7
#
_entry.id   25aab3ad55182b3bd0e457bec5fd58b7
#
_cell.length_a   1.000
_cell.length_b   1.000
_cell.length_c   1.000
_cell.angle_alpha   90.00
_cell.angle_beta   90.00
_cell.angle_gamma   90.00
#
_symmetry.space_group_name_H-M   'P 1'
#
loop_
_entity.id
_entity.type
_entity.pdbx_description
1 polymer ?
#
loop_
_entity_poly.entity_id
_entity_poly.type
_entity_poly.pdbx_seq_one_letter_code
_entity_poly.pdbx_strand_id
1 'polypeptide(L)'
;GVQPNSFTDVTEAVQKAIEACRSQQKSVIIFPEGRYDFWPDKAVETKYYITNTSSEEEVPEKKQRVGLYFKKLNNITLEGNNAHFVFHGKMITWVIDSCENIRIQNVSVNYERPGMSEMTIKEITPGSVIAAVHPDSKFAIINNRLEWYGEKWVARNFHAVLVRPSEDILLYSSWTPFLNSKAEVIAPLTVKFTGDFSAFKAQPGDVLTIRDRYRDYVGAFHNRSKNISLSNVNMNSMHGLGIVP
;
A
#
# COMPACT_ATOMS: atom_id res chain seq x y z
N GLY A 1 -16.26 -21.99 6.55
CA GLY A 1 -15.79 -20.96 5.63
C GLY A 1 -15.79 -19.59 6.27
N VAL A 2 -15.16 -18.62 5.67
CA VAL A 2 -15.19 -17.22 6.11
C VAL A 2 -16.48 -16.55 5.65
N GLN A 3 -16.97 -15.59 6.42
CA GLN A 3 -18.18 -14.83 6.07
C GLN A 3 -17.79 -13.48 5.48
N PRO A 4 -18.43 -13.04 4.37
CA PRO A 4 -18.26 -11.70 3.87
C PRO A 4 -18.78 -10.66 4.87
N ASN A 5 -18.24 -9.45 4.84
CA ASN A 5 -18.64 -8.31 5.67
C ASN A 5 -18.57 -8.55 7.19
N SER A 6 -17.75 -9.51 7.61
CA SER A 6 -17.57 -9.79 9.04
C SER A 6 -16.60 -8.82 9.72
N PHE A 7 -15.77 -8.10 8.94
CA PHE A 7 -14.70 -7.22 9.42
C PHE A 7 -13.73 -7.93 10.38
N THR A 8 -13.61 -9.24 10.24
CA THR A 8 -12.68 -10.06 11.02
C THR A 8 -11.56 -10.58 10.14
N ASP A 9 -10.42 -10.92 10.76
CA ASP A 9 -9.25 -11.43 10.05
C ASP A 9 -9.54 -12.78 9.40
N VAL A 10 -9.54 -12.80 8.07
CA VAL A 10 -9.74 -14.02 7.28
C VAL A 10 -8.41 -14.65 6.80
N THR A 11 -7.27 -14.03 7.09
CA THR A 11 -5.95 -14.37 6.51
C THR A 11 -5.61 -15.85 6.69
N GLU A 12 -5.69 -16.36 7.92
CA GLU A 12 -5.36 -17.75 8.22
C GLU A 12 -6.32 -18.74 7.55
N ALA A 13 -7.62 -18.41 7.54
CA ALA A 13 -8.63 -19.29 6.96
C ALA A 13 -8.49 -19.38 5.44
N VAL A 14 -8.19 -18.26 4.78
CA VAL A 14 -7.93 -18.23 3.35
C VAL A 14 -6.63 -18.98 3.01
N GLN A 15 -5.57 -18.82 3.81
CA GLN A 15 -4.33 -19.56 3.60
C GLN A 15 -4.53 -21.07 3.74
N LYS A 16 -5.34 -21.52 4.71
CA LYS A 16 -5.72 -22.93 4.85
C LYS A 16 -6.48 -23.46 3.62
N ALA A 17 -7.36 -22.65 3.02
CA ALA A 17 -8.06 -23.02 1.79
C ALA A 17 -7.09 -23.15 0.60
N ILE A 18 -6.11 -22.23 0.48
CA ILE A 18 -5.07 -22.31 -0.54
C ILE A 18 -4.23 -23.59 -0.36
N GLU A 19 -3.81 -23.91 0.85
CA GLU A 19 -3.02 -25.12 1.13
C GLU A 19 -3.82 -26.42 0.90
N ALA A 20 -5.13 -26.43 1.13
CA ALA A 20 -5.98 -27.58 0.84
C ALA A 20 -6.04 -27.92 -0.65
N CYS A 21 -5.74 -26.97 -1.53
CA CYS A 21 -5.66 -27.21 -2.98
C CYS A 21 -4.45 -28.06 -3.38
N ARG A 22 -3.45 -28.21 -2.51
CA ARG A 22 -2.18 -28.90 -2.82
C ARG A 22 -2.34 -30.35 -3.23
N SER A 23 -3.31 -31.05 -2.66
CA SER A 23 -3.61 -32.44 -2.94
C SER A 23 -4.56 -32.66 -4.12
N GLN A 24 -5.02 -31.58 -4.75
CA GLN A 24 -6.04 -31.65 -5.79
C GLN A 24 -5.41 -31.44 -7.18
N GLN A 25 -5.93 -32.11 -8.19
CA GLN A 25 -5.50 -31.90 -9.58
C GLN A 25 -5.95 -30.54 -10.14
N LYS A 26 -7.13 -30.07 -9.71
CA LYS A 26 -7.70 -28.77 -10.07
C LYS A 26 -8.57 -28.29 -8.92
N SER A 27 -8.49 -27.00 -8.60
CA SER A 27 -9.26 -26.41 -7.49
C SER A 27 -9.83 -25.06 -7.88
N VAL A 28 -10.97 -24.76 -7.28
CA VAL A 28 -11.57 -23.42 -7.32
C VAL A 28 -11.82 -22.96 -5.89
N ILE A 29 -11.23 -21.81 -5.52
CA ILE A 29 -11.50 -21.13 -4.27
C ILE A 29 -12.52 -20.04 -4.59
N ILE A 30 -13.70 -20.12 -3.98
CA ILE A 30 -14.82 -19.20 -4.26
C ILE A 30 -15.02 -18.28 -3.07
N PHE A 31 -15.03 -16.99 -3.33
CA PHE A 31 -15.46 -15.96 -2.38
C PHE A 31 -16.86 -15.48 -2.79
N PRO A 32 -17.85 -15.56 -1.93
CA PRO A 32 -19.09 -14.80 -2.09
C PRO A 32 -18.80 -13.29 -2.18
N GLU A 33 -19.68 -12.55 -2.85
CA GLU A 33 -19.57 -11.09 -2.90
C GLU A 33 -19.55 -10.48 -1.49
N GLY A 34 -18.72 -9.47 -1.29
CA GLY A 34 -18.58 -8.72 -0.04
C GLY A 34 -17.15 -8.45 0.35
N ARG A 35 -16.97 -7.83 1.51
CA ARG A 35 -15.67 -7.43 2.04
C ARG A 35 -15.02 -8.55 2.84
N TYR A 36 -13.71 -8.71 2.64
CA TYR A 36 -12.84 -9.65 3.36
C TYR A 36 -11.57 -8.94 3.82
N ASP A 37 -11.30 -8.99 5.12
CA ASP A 37 -10.22 -8.24 5.76
C ASP A 37 -9.03 -9.14 6.09
N PHE A 38 -7.84 -8.72 5.67
CA PHE A 38 -6.58 -9.48 5.83
C PHE A 38 -5.62 -8.70 6.71
N TRP A 39 -5.13 -9.31 7.81
CA TRP A 39 -4.19 -8.69 8.74
C TRP A 39 -2.81 -9.37 8.73
N PRO A 40 -1.74 -8.61 8.98
CA PRO A 40 -0.38 -9.16 8.93
C PRO A 40 -0.07 -10.14 10.07
N ASP A 41 -0.82 -10.13 11.16
CA ASP A 41 -0.51 -10.94 12.36
C ASP A 41 -0.57 -12.45 12.08
N LYS A 42 -1.46 -12.87 11.19
CA LYS A 42 -1.63 -14.26 10.77
C LYS A 42 -1.19 -14.54 9.33
N ALA A 43 -0.61 -13.56 8.68
CA ALA A 43 -0.09 -13.69 7.34
C ALA A 43 1.19 -14.56 7.31
N VAL A 44 1.43 -15.20 6.18
CA VAL A 44 2.66 -15.97 5.99
C VAL A 44 3.85 -15.02 6.00
N GLU A 45 4.84 -15.29 6.87
CA GLU A 45 6.11 -14.58 6.88
C GLU A 45 7.12 -15.30 6.01
N THR A 46 7.74 -14.60 5.08
CA THR A 46 8.74 -15.17 4.19
C THR A 46 9.74 -14.10 3.73
N LYS A 47 10.87 -14.51 3.17
CA LYS A 47 11.89 -13.60 2.66
C LYS A 47 11.77 -13.46 1.14
N TYR A 48 11.56 -12.24 0.67
CA TYR A 48 11.67 -11.89 -0.75
C TYR A 48 12.39 -10.56 -0.88
N TYR A 49 13.38 -10.51 -1.76
CA TYR A 49 14.04 -9.27 -2.16
C TYR A 49 13.29 -8.68 -3.36
N ILE A 50 12.47 -7.70 -3.08
CA ILE A 50 11.73 -6.94 -4.09
C ILE A 50 12.39 -5.57 -4.16
N THR A 51 13.20 -5.40 -5.17
CA THR A 51 14.33 -4.50 -5.21
C THR A 51 14.05 -3.11 -5.75
N ASN A 52 13.24 -2.28 -5.17
CA ASN A 52 13.38 -0.87 -5.58
C ASN A 52 13.67 0.10 -4.44
N THR A 53 13.93 -0.38 -3.25
CA THR A 53 14.02 0.50 -2.09
C THR A 53 15.12 0.23 -1.10
N SER A 54 15.69 -0.95 -1.09
CA SER A 54 16.77 -1.30 -0.17
C SER A 54 17.56 -2.50 -0.64
N SER A 55 18.85 -2.47 -0.40
CA SER A 55 19.74 -3.61 -0.59
C SER A 55 19.65 -4.59 0.58
N GLU A 56 20.26 -5.75 0.42
CA GLU A 56 20.42 -6.72 1.51
C GLU A 56 21.22 -6.16 2.68
N GLU A 57 22.18 -5.27 2.40
CA GLU A 57 22.98 -4.59 3.41
C GLU A 57 22.15 -3.59 4.23
N GLU A 58 21.23 -2.86 3.57
CA GLU A 58 20.38 -1.88 4.26
C GLU A 58 19.27 -2.55 5.09
N VAL A 59 18.76 -3.70 4.63
CA VAL A 59 17.72 -4.46 5.32
C VAL A 59 18.01 -5.96 5.25
N PRO A 60 18.92 -6.48 6.08
CA PRO A 60 19.37 -7.89 6.02
C PRO A 60 18.25 -8.89 6.37
N GLU A 61 17.25 -8.49 7.13
CA GLU A 61 16.11 -9.32 7.50
C GLU A 61 14.84 -8.88 6.73
N LYS A 62 14.84 -9.11 5.42
CA LYS A 62 13.69 -8.82 4.53
C LYS A 62 12.53 -9.77 4.75
N LYS A 63 11.89 -9.64 5.88
CA LYS A 63 10.68 -10.38 6.18
C LYS A 63 9.47 -9.68 5.56
N GLN A 64 8.77 -10.40 4.69
CA GLN A 64 7.54 -9.97 4.06
C GLN A 64 6.35 -10.68 4.68
N ARG A 65 5.26 -9.97 4.88
CA ARG A 65 3.96 -10.52 5.26
C ARG A 65 3.11 -10.67 4.02
N VAL A 66 2.64 -11.87 3.74
CA VAL A 66 1.89 -12.20 2.52
C VAL A 66 0.47 -12.62 2.89
N GLY A 67 -0.53 -11.94 2.32
CA GLY A 67 -1.94 -12.25 2.59
C GLY A 67 -2.38 -13.56 1.98
N LEU A 68 -2.21 -13.72 0.66
CA LEU A 68 -2.50 -14.97 -0.05
C LEU A 68 -1.21 -15.53 -0.63
N TYR A 69 -0.75 -16.65 -0.11
CA TYR A 69 0.51 -17.25 -0.52
C TYR A 69 0.32 -18.55 -1.28
N PHE A 70 0.51 -18.49 -2.59
CA PHE A 70 0.53 -19.65 -3.47
C PHE A 70 1.98 -20.08 -3.69
N LYS A 71 2.36 -21.24 -3.20
CA LYS A 71 3.72 -21.76 -3.37
C LYS A 71 3.70 -23.21 -3.83
N LYS A 72 4.33 -23.48 -4.99
CA LYS A 72 4.41 -24.82 -5.58
C LYS A 72 3.02 -25.44 -5.72
N LEU A 73 2.08 -24.69 -6.28
CA LEU A 73 0.70 -25.07 -6.50
C LEU A 73 0.36 -24.93 -7.97
N ASN A 74 -0.56 -25.76 -8.46
CA ASN A 74 -0.94 -25.78 -9.88
C ASN A 74 -2.46 -25.85 -10.04
N ASN A 75 -2.95 -25.33 -11.18
CA ASN A 75 -4.33 -25.46 -11.62
C ASN A 75 -5.36 -24.92 -10.61
N ILE A 76 -5.11 -23.74 -10.06
CA ILE A 76 -6.02 -23.10 -9.08
C ILE A 76 -6.68 -21.89 -9.73
N THR A 77 -7.99 -21.78 -9.54
CA THR A 77 -8.75 -20.57 -9.80
C THR A 77 -9.24 -19.99 -8.48
N LEU A 78 -8.93 -18.71 -8.24
CA LEU A 78 -9.59 -17.92 -7.21
C LEU A 78 -10.69 -17.11 -7.90
N GLU A 79 -11.92 -17.41 -7.57
CA GLU A 79 -13.11 -16.70 -8.06
C GLU A 79 -13.66 -15.79 -6.97
N GLY A 80 -13.61 -14.49 -7.23
CA GLY A 80 -13.98 -13.48 -6.25
C GLY A 80 -15.45 -13.08 -6.27
N ASN A 81 -16.17 -13.30 -7.37
CA ASN A 81 -17.58 -12.86 -7.49
C ASN A 81 -17.78 -11.40 -7.03
N ASN A 82 -16.90 -10.50 -7.46
CA ASN A 82 -16.84 -9.10 -7.02
C ASN A 82 -16.51 -8.90 -5.53
N ALA A 83 -15.86 -9.85 -4.89
CA ALA A 83 -15.35 -9.67 -3.54
C ALA A 83 -14.37 -8.49 -3.45
N HIS A 84 -14.42 -7.80 -2.32
CA HIS A 84 -13.53 -6.70 -1.98
C HIS A 84 -12.54 -7.13 -0.90
N PHE A 85 -11.28 -7.30 -1.27
CA PHE A 85 -10.20 -7.66 -0.35
C PHE A 85 -9.56 -6.41 0.21
N VAL A 86 -9.60 -6.25 1.52
CA VAL A 86 -9.03 -5.13 2.27
C VAL A 86 -7.85 -5.61 3.09
N PHE A 87 -6.68 -5.07 2.79
CA PHE A 87 -5.44 -5.42 3.47
C PHE A 87 -5.10 -4.37 4.53
N HIS A 88 -4.69 -4.83 5.71
CA HIS A 88 -4.32 -4.01 6.84
C HIS A 88 -2.81 -3.98 7.06
N GLY A 89 -2.29 -2.81 7.43
CA GLY A 89 -0.87 -2.64 7.68
C GLY A 89 -0.01 -2.79 6.43
N LYS A 90 1.25 -3.17 6.64
CA LYS A 90 2.21 -3.38 5.55
C LYS A 90 2.29 -4.87 5.20
N MET A 91 1.71 -5.26 4.07
CA MET A 91 1.77 -6.63 3.57
C MET A 91 1.63 -6.68 2.05
N ILE A 92 2.11 -7.75 1.45
CA ILE A 92 1.90 -8.07 0.04
C ILE A 92 0.54 -8.76 -0.08
N THR A 93 -0.28 -8.35 -1.06
CA THR A 93 -1.63 -8.91 -1.18
C THR A 93 -1.59 -10.39 -1.54
N TRP A 94 -0.84 -10.75 -2.60
CA TRP A 94 -0.53 -12.15 -2.88
C TRP A 94 0.87 -12.34 -3.45
N VAL A 95 1.38 -13.53 -3.22
CA VAL A 95 2.58 -14.05 -3.88
C VAL A 95 2.25 -15.37 -4.56
N ILE A 96 2.67 -15.49 -5.82
CA ILE A 96 2.57 -16.72 -6.61
C ILE A 96 4.00 -17.16 -6.91
N ASP A 97 4.48 -18.20 -6.21
CA ASP A 97 5.87 -18.65 -6.28
C ASP A 97 5.98 -20.11 -6.72
N SER A 98 6.68 -20.34 -7.82
CA SER A 98 6.91 -21.67 -8.40
C SER A 98 5.60 -22.42 -8.71
N CYS A 99 4.63 -21.67 -9.24
CA CYS A 99 3.28 -22.15 -9.57
C CYS A 99 3.06 -22.24 -11.08
N GLU A 100 2.03 -22.99 -11.47
CA GLU A 100 1.57 -23.09 -12.86
C GLU A 100 0.05 -23.07 -12.95
N ASN A 101 -0.50 -22.38 -13.97
CA ASN A 101 -1.94 -22.30 -14.24
C ASN A 101 -2.72 -21.74 -13.03
N ILE A 102 -2.32 -20.59 -12.53
CA ILE A 102 -3.06 -19.86 -11.46
C ILE A 102 -3.89 -18.75 -12.10
N ARG A 103 -5.16 -18.71 -11.77
CA ARG A 103 -6.08 -17.65 -12.19
C ARG A 103 -6.68 -16.95 -10.97
N ILE A 104 -6.65 -15.64 -10.98
CA ILE A 104 -7.36 -14.77 -10.01
C ILE A 104 -8.32 -13.91 -10.80
N GLN A 105 -9.60 -13.92 -10.43
CA GLN A 105 -10.60 -13.20 -11.20
C GLN A 105 -11.71 -12.61 -10.34
N ASN A 106 -12.31 -11.50 -10.84
CA ASN A 106 -13.48 -10.85 -10.27
C ASN A 106 -13.26 -10.40 -8.81
N VAL A 107 -12.11 -9.74 -8.54
CA VAL A 107 -11.79 -9.19 -7.21
C VAL A 107 -11.37 -7.73 -7.30
N SER A 108 -11.72 -6.94 -6.30
CA SER A 108 -11.11 -5.65 -6.03
C SER A 108 -10.24 -5.73 -4.79
N VAL A 109 -9.12 -5.03 -4.80
CA VAL A 109 -8.10 -5.08 -3.75
C VAL A 109 -7.73 -3.66 -3.35
N ASN A 110 -7.72 -3.39 -2.05
CA ASN A 110 -7.31 -2.11 -1.49
C ASN A 110 -6.61 -2.31 -0.14
N TYR A 111 -6.00 -1.25 0.37
CA TYR A 111 -5.53 -1.18 1.75
C TYR A 111 -6.46 -0.29 2.56
N GLU A 112 -6.77 -0.68 3.80
CA GLU A 112 -7.58 0.13 4.72
C GLU A 112 -6.92 1.49 4.98
N ARG A 113 -5.61 1.49 5.11
CA ARG A 113 -4.79 2.71 5.16
C ARG A 113 -3.69 2.63 4.11
N PRO A 114 -3.83 3.37 3.00
CA PRO A 114 -2.78 3.43 1.98
C PRO A 114 -1.41 3.81 2.54
N GLY A 115 -0.36 3.28 1.97
CA GLY A 115 1.03 3.62 2.34
C GLY A 115 1.46 5.02 1.89
N MET A 116 0.61 5.70 1.13
CA MET A 116 0.77 7.09 0.72
C MET A 116 -0.10 8.01 1.55
N SER A 117 0.35 9.24 1.73
CA SER A 117 -0.37 10.31 2.42
C SER A 117 -0.39 11.54 1.53
N GLU A 118 -1.48 12.27 1.55
CA GLU A 118 -1.66 13.41 0.64
C GLU A 118 -2.05 14.67 1.40
N MET A 119 -1.59 15.81 0.88
CA MET A 119 -2.03 17.12 1.30
C MET A 119 -2.07 18.08 0.11
N THR A 120 -3.09 18.96 0.11
CA THR A 120 -3.25 20.02 -0.89
C THR A 120 -2.72 21.33 -0.34
N ILE A 121 -1.87 22.00 -1.10
CA ILE A 121 -1.35 23.32 -0.75
C ILE A 121 -2.49 24.33 -0.83
N LYS A 122 -2.72 25.08 0.25
CA LYS A 122 -3.71 26.17 0.34
C LYS A 122 -3.07 27.54 0.19
N GLU A 123 -1.96 27.73 0.85
CA GLU A 123 -1.21 28.99 0.83
C GLU A 123 0.28 28.71 0.90
N ILE A 124 1.07 29.55 0.26
CA ILE A 124 2.53 29.47 0.27
C ILE A 124 3.15 30.86 0.31
N THR A 125 4.13 31.02 1.17
CA THR A 125 5.01 32.18 1.27
C THR A 125 6.45 31.72 1.42
N PRO A 126 7.47 32.56 1.29
CA PRO A 126 8.85 32.17 1.54
C PRO A 126 9.10 31.57 2.93
N GLY A 127 8.30 31.99 3.93
CA GLY A 127 8.46 31.57 5.34
C GLY A 127 7.45 30.52 5.83
N SER A 128 6.41 30.21 5.07
CA SER A 128 5.38 29.27 5.51
C SER A 128 4.59 28.62 4.36
N VAL A 129 4.06 27.43 4.65
CA VAL A 129 3.09 26.74 3.80
C VAL A 129 1.91 26.31 4.66
N ILE A 130 0.69 26.56 4.17
CA ILE A 130 -0.53 26.00 4.75
C ILE A 130 -1.06 24.93 3.80
N ALA A 131 -1.30 23.74 4.34
CA ALA A 131 -1.79 22.61 3.56
C ALA A 131 -2.97 21.91 4.25
N ALA A 132 -3.95 21.49 3.43
CA ALA A 132 -5.04 20.63 3.88
C ALA A 132 -4.66 19.16 3.68
N VAL A 133 -4.69 18.37 4.74
CA VAL A 133 -4.42 16.94 4.73
C VAL A 133 -5.66 16.19 4.23
N HIS A 134 -5.46 15.22 3.35
CA HIS A 134 -6.55 14.37 2.86
C HIS A 134 -7.17 13.57 4.03
N PRO A 135 -8.49 13.42 4.11
CA PRO A 135 -9.16 12.75 5.25
C PRO A 135 -8.66 11.32 5.53
N ASP A 136 -8.29 10.58 4.48
CA ASP A 136 -7.77 9.21 4.63
C ASP A 136 -6.28 9.17 5.04
N SER A 137 -5.60 10.32 5.05
CA SER A 137 -4.21 10.43 5.50
C SER A 137 -4.17 10.73 7.00
N LYS A 138 -3.68 9.77 7.79
CA LYS A 138 -3.59 9.94 9.24
C LYS A 138 -2.24 10.55 9.62
N PHE A 139 -2.27 11.57 10.47
CA PHE A 139 -1.08 12.27 10.92
C PHE A 139 -1.17 12.70 12.40
N ALA A 140 -0.01 12.99 12.98
CA ALA A 140 0.12 13.64 14.28
C ALA A 140 1.22 14.68 14.24
N ILE A 141 1.15 15.69 15.13
CA ILE A 141 2.25 16.63 15.35
C ILE A 141 3.00 16.21 16.61
N ILE A 142 4.23 15.76 16.44
CA ILE A 142 5.11 15.31 17.52
C ILE A 142 6.35 16.21 17.54
N ASN A 143 6.61 16.88 18.66
CA ASN A 143 7.73 17.82 18.81
C ASN A 143 7.80 18.88 17.69
N ASN A 144 6.67 19.47 17.35
CA ASN A 144 6.50 20.42 16.25
C ASN A 144 6.85 19.87 14.86
N ARG A 145 6.78 18.56 14.67
CA ARG A 145 6.98 17.91 13.37
C ARG A 145 5.79 17.04 13.03
N LEU A 146 5.42 17.03 11.76
CA LEU A 146 4.36 16.16 11.29
C LEU A 146 4.91 14.75 11.09
N GLU A 147 4.19 13.76 11.64
CA GLU A 147 4.42 12.35 11.41
C GLU A 147 3.17 11.72 10.78
N TRP A 148 3.36 10.96 9.72
CA TRP A 148 2.31 10.16 9.13
C TRP A 148 2.23 8.81 9.81
N TYR A 149 1.04 8.30 10.02
CA TYR A 149 0.89 6.96 10.59
C TYR A 149 -0.23 6.16 9.91
N GLY A 150 -0.14 4.88 10.01
CA GLY A 150 -1.15 3.91 9.65
C GLY A 150 -1.17 2.75 10.61
N GLU A 151 -1.71 1.64 10.19
CA GLU A 151 -1.81 0.44 11.01
C GLU A 151 -0.42 -0.14 11.27
N LYS A 152 0.08 0.05 12.50
CA LYS A 152 1.39 -0.42 12.99
C LYS A 152 2.60 0.14 12.20
N TRP A 153 2.47 1.32 11.59
CA TRP A 153 3.61 1.99 10.97
C TRP A 153 3.56 3.51 11.19
N VAL A 154 4.74 4.11 11.22
CA VAL A 154 4.96 5.57 11.29
C VAL A 154 5.97 5.96 10.23
N ALA A 155 5.73 7.04 9.52
CA ALA A 155 6.65 7.63 8.57
C ALA A 155 6.93 9.09 8.92
N ARG A 156 8.23 9.43 9.01
CA ARG A 156 8.71 10.78 9.38
C ARG A 156 9.38 11.49 8.23
N ASN A 157 9.46 10.85 7.09
CA ASN A 157 10.05 11.42 5.89
C ASN A 157 9.00 12.07 5.01
N PHE A 158 9.44 12.99 4.18
CA PHE A 158 8.61 13.74 3.25
C PHE A 158 9.06 13.56 1.80
N HIS A 159 9.48 12.35 1.42
CA HIS A 159 9.68 12.06 0.00
C HIS A 159 8.37 12.27 -0.73
N ALA A 160 8.25 13.41 -1.39
CA ALA A 160 7.02 13.83 -2.03
C ALA A 160 7.14 13.83 -3.54
N VAL A 161 6.04 13.57 -4.18
CA VAL A 161 5.77 13.90 -5.57
C VAL A 161 4.76 15.03 -5.55
N LEU A 162 5.03 16.09 -6.29
CA LEU A 162 4.11 17.21 -6.47
C LEU A 162 3.29 16.96 -7.73
N VAL A 163 1.98 16.94 -7.59
CA VAL A 163 1.02 16.87 -8.70
C VAL A 163 0.35 18.21 -8.84
N ARG A 164 0.26 18.72 -10.05
CA ARG A 164 -0.49 19.92 -10.38
C ARG A 164 -1.71 19.56 -11.21
N PRO A 165 -2.88 19.37 -10.58
CA PRO A 165 -4.07 18.89 -11.26
C PRO A 165 -4.57 19.86 -12.34
N SER A 166 -4.36 21.17 -12.17
CA SER A 166 -4.79 22.20 -13.15
C SER A 166 -4.08 22.11 -14.50
N GLU A 167 -2.91 21.48 -14.54
CA GLU A 167 -2.08 21.36 -15.75
C GLU A 167 -1.86 19.88 -16.13
N ASP A 168 -2.39 18.94 -15.36
CA ASP A 168 -2.19 17.49 -15.50
C ASP A 168 -0.70 17.10 -15.57
N ILE A 169 0.12 17.72 -14.73
CA ILE A 169 1.55 17.46 -14.67
C ILE A 169 1.98 16.92 -13.31
N LEU A 170 3.00 16.09 -13.37
CA LEU A 170 3.67 15.51 -12.21
C LEU A 170 5.08 16.09 -12.14
N LEU A 171 5.37 16.78 -11.04
CA LEU A 171 6.68 17.36 -10.76
C LEU A 171 7.38 16.50 -9.71
N TYR A 172 8.44 15.83 -10.12
CA TYR A 172 9.26 15.07 -9.18
C TYR A 172 10.14 16.01 -8.37
N SER A 173 10.10 15.84 -7.05
CA SER A 173 11.06 16.46 -6.14
C SER A 173 11.83 15.38 -5.41
N SER A 174 13.14 15.33 -5.58
CA SER A 174 14.05 14.53 -4.73
C SER A 174 14.20 15.14 -3.34
N TRP A 175 13.55 16.22 -3.09
CA TRP A 175 13.68 17.11 -1.96
C TRP A 175 12.50 16.96 -1.01
N THR A 176 12.78 17.05 0.27
CA THR A 176 11.80 16.87 1.33
C THR A 176 11.48 18.23 1.97
N PRO A 177 10.54 19.03 1.40
CA PRO A 177 10.36 20.44 1.74
C PRO A 177 10.02 20.68 3.20
N PHE A 178 9.41 19.69 3.85
CA PHE A 178 8.90 19.85 5.23
C PHE A 178 9.78 19.17 6.30
N LEU A 179 10.88 18.52 5.91
CA LEU A 179 11.73 17.75 6.84
C LEU A 179 12.24 18.58 8.02
N ASN A 180 12.60 19.83 7.77
CA ASN A 180 13.17 20.74 8.76
C ASN A 180 12.20 21.85 9.19
N SER A 181 10.95 21.83 8.71
CA SER A 181 9.93 22.83 9.09
C SER A 181 9.30 22.48 10.43
N LYS A 182 8.82 23.51 11.13
CA LYS A 182 7.92 23.34 12.26
C LYS A 182 6.51 23.20 11.74
N ALA A 183 5.75 22.26 12.29
CA ALA A 183 4.38 22.01 11.91
C ALA A 183 3.43 22.25 13.10
N GLU A 184 2.29 22.87 12.82
CA GLU A 184 1.20 23.09 13.77
C GLU A 184 -0.16 22.86 13.09
N VAL A 185 -1.11 22.30 13.80
CA VAL A 185 -2.50 22.20 13.34
C VAL A 185 -3.19 23.54 13.63
N ILE A 186 -3.68 24.20 12.57
CA ILE A 186 -4.36 25.51 12.70
C ILE A 186 -5.88 25.39 12.52
N ALA A 187 -6.38 24.29 11.93
CA ALA A 187 -7.79 23.95 11.82
C ALA A 187 -7.92 22.43 11.58
N PRO A 188 -9.11 21.83 11.65
CA PRO A 188 -9.30 20.41 11.29
C PRO A 188 -8.65 20.07 9.95
N LEU A 189 -7.81 19.03 9.93
CA LEU A 189 -7.04 18.57 8.77
C LEU A 189 -6.19 19.67 8.09
N THR A 190 -5.92 20.79 8.76
CA THR A 190 -5.15 21.89 8.19
C THR A 190 -3.89 22.12 9.01
N VAL A 191 -2.75 22.00 8.34
CA VAL A 191 -1.43 22.13 8.95
C VAL A 191 -0.69 23.32 8.36
N LYS A 192 -0.11 24.13 9.23
CA LYS A 192 0.83 25.19 8.86
C LYS A 192 2.24 24.69 9.12
N PHE A 193 3.08 24.81 8.11
CA PHE A 193 4.51 24.57 8.18
C PHE A 193 5.24 25.91 8.19
N THR A 194 6.17 26.08 9.10
CA THR A 194 7.02 27.28 9.19
C THR A 194 8.47 26.88 8.97
N GLY A 195 9.13 27.53 8.02
CA GLY A 195 10.48 27.23 7.61
C GLY A 195 10.89 28.03 6.37
N ASP A 196 11.99 27.69 5.73
CA ASP A 196 12.40 28.27 4.45
C ASP A 196 11.78 27.50 3.28
N PHE A 197 10.84 28.13 2.60
CA PHE A 197 10.17 27.62 1.41
C PHE A 197 10.46 28.43 0.14
N SER A 198 11.48 29.28 0.16
CA SER A 198 11.84 30.15 -0.98
C SER A 198 12.13 29.37 -2.25
N ALA A 199 12.68 28.15 -2.13
CA ALA A 199 12.96 27.26 -3.26
C ALA A 199 11.81 26.30 -3.60
N PHE A 200 10.71 26.31 -2.84
CA PHE A 200 9.58 25.43 -3.07
C PHE A 200 8.66 25.95 -4.17
N LYS A 201 8.67 25.29 -5.31
CA LYS A 201 7.93 25.71 -6.52
C LYS A 201 6.48 25.25 -6.59
N ALA A 202 5.87 24.97 -5.43
CA ALA A 202 4.45 24.65 -5.38
C ALA A 202 3.60 25.93 -5.47
N GLN A 203 2.36 25.75 -5.83
CA GLN A 203 1.33 26.80 -5.82
C GLN A 203 0.07 26.30 -5.13
N PRO A 204 -0.83 27.20 -4.70
CA PRO A 204 -2.13 26.79 -4.18
C PRO A 204 -2.88 25.90 -5.18
N GLY A 205 -3.46 24.80 -4.67
CA GLY A 205 -4.12 23.76 -5.47
C GLY A 205 -3.22 22.59 -5.86
N ASP A 206 -1.91 22.73 -5.76
CA ASP A 206 -1.01 21.59 -5.97
C ASP A 206 -1.19 20.54 -4.86
N VAL A 207 -1.08 19.27 -5.22
CA VAL A 207 -1.19 18.14 -4.31
C VAL A 207 0.18 17.50 -4.09
N LEU A 208 0.57 17.36 -2.83
CA LEU A 208 1.74 16.60 -2.42
C LEU A 208 1.32 15.20 -2.06
N THR A 209 1.81 14.23 -2.82
CA THR A 209 1.69 12.81 -2.49
C THR A 209 2.98 12.38 -1.83
N ILE A 210 2.89 12.03 -0.54
CA ILE A 210 4.02 11.66 0.31
C ILE A 210 3.97 10.17 0.53
N ARG A 211 5.07 9.50 0.24
CA ARG A 211 5.18 8.05 0.34
C ARG A 211 6.22 7.64 1.38
N ASP A 212 6.07 6.45 1.92
CA ASP A 212 7.10 5.85 2.74
C ASP A 212 8.42 5.71 1.93
N ARG A 213 9.53 5.92 2.59
CA ARG A 213 10.86 5.72 2.03
C ARG A 213 11.07 4.27 1.59
N TYR A 214 10.62 3.34 2.41
CA TYR A 214 10.76 1.91 2.16
C TYR A 214 9.48 1.35 1.52
N ARG A 215 9.56 1.02 0.23
CA ARG A 215 8.46 0.50 -0.57
C ARG A 215 8.65 -0.99 -0.85
N ASP A 216 8.95 -1.74 0.21
CA ASP A 216 9.27 -3.16 0.13
C ASP A 216 8.03 -4.05 0.00
N TYR A 217 6.85 -3.48 0.21
CA TYR A 217 5.57 -4.17 0.08
C TYR A 217 4.96 -3.80 -1.26
N VAL A 218 5.12 -4.69 -2.23
CA VAL A 218 4.47 -4.56 -3.54
C VAL A 218 3.02 -5.03 -3.46
N GLY A 219 2.20 -4.66 -4.44
CA GLY A 219 0.83 -5.14 -4.51
C GLY A 219 0.81 -6.65 -4.65
N ALA A 220 1.42 -7.18 -5.70
CA ALA A 220 1.54 -8.61 -5.93
C ALA A 220 2.93 -8.99 -6.44
N PHE A 221 3.37 -10.23 -6.16
CA PHE A 221 4.63 -10.74 -6.64
C PHE A 221 4.47 -12.12 -7.28
N HIS A 222 4.90 -12.24 -8.53
CA HIS A 222 4.91 -13.51 -9.25
C HIS A 222 6.36 -13.95 -9.46
N ASN A 223 6.75 -15.06 -8.85
CA ASN A 223 8.12 -15.55 -8.86
C ASN A 223 8.18 -16.96 -9.47
N ARG A 224 9.04 -17.16 -10.49
CA ARG A 224 9.28 -18.48 -11.11
C ARG A 224 8.00 -19.24 -11.48
N SER A 225 6.98 -18.51 -11.88
CA SER A 225 5.65 -19.07 -12.17
C SER A 225 5.29 -18.88 -13.64
N LYS A 226 4.40 -19.72 -14.17
CA LYS A 226 3.95 -19.65 -15.56
C LYS A 226 2.44 -19.80 -15.67
N ASN A 227 1.87 -19.28 -16.77
CA ASN A 227 0.42 -19.31 -17.04
C ASN A 227 -0.38 -18.65 -15.89
N ILE A 228 0.04 -17.46 -15.46
CA ILE A 228 -0.67 -16.67 -14.46
C ILE A 228 -1.66 -15.76 -15.19
N SER A 229 -2.91 -15.81 -14.80
CA SER A 229 -3.98 -15.00 -15.39
C SER A 229 -4.69 -14.17 -14.34
N LEU A 230 -4.77 -12.87 -14.59
CA LEU A 230 -5.58 -11.93 -13.81
C LEU A 230 -6.70 -11.40 -14.71
N SER A 231 -7.96 -11.55 -14.31
CA SER A 231 -9.10 -11.15 -15.11
C SER A 231 -10.11 -10.40 -14.25
N ASN A 232 -10.50 -9.19 -14.66
CA ASN A 232 -11.38 -8.32 -13.87
C ASN A 232 -10.88 -8.16 -12.43
N VAL A 233 -9.58 -7.80 -12.31
CA VAL A 233 -8.90 -7.54 -11.04
C VAL A 233 -8.59 -6.05 -10.95
N ASN A 234 -9.11 -5.39 -9.93
CA ASN A 234 -8.84 -3.99 -9.64
C ASN A 234 -7.97 -3.86 -8.39
N MET A 235 -6.76 -3.30 -8.52
CA MET A 235 -5.81 -3.11 -7.43
C MET A 235 -5.61 -1.62 -7.18
N ASN A 236 -6.10 -1.13 -6.06
CA ASN A 236 -6.02 0.28 -5.68
C ASN A 236 -5.03 0.51 -4.54
N SER A 237 -4.41 1.69 -4.55
CA SER A 237 -3.58 2.20 -3.43
C SER A 237 -2.46 1.25 -2.98
N MET A 238 -1.82 0.56 -3.92
CA MET A 238 -0.72 -0.36 -3.61
C MET A 238 0.46 0.36 -2.96
N HIS A 239 1.08 -0.26 -1.95
CA HIS A 239 2.12 0.35 -1.12
C HIS A 239 3.44 0.62 -1.83
N GLY A 240 3.70 -0.02 -2.93
CA GLY A 240 4.94 0.15 -3.69
C GLY A 240 4.67 0.00 -5.18
N LEU A 241 5.35 -0.95 -5.80
CA LEU A 241 5.01 -1.37 -7.16
C LEU A 241 3.67 -2.12 -7.14
N GLY A 242 2.92 -2.04 -8.23
CA GLY A 242 1.67 -2.77 -8.36
C GLY A 242 1.91 -4.28 -8.41
N ILE A 243 2.12 -4.83 -9.61
CA ILE A 243 2.44 -6.25 -9.82
C ILE A 243 3.88 -6.36 -10.28
N VAL A 244 4.65 -7.20 -9.63
CA VAL A 244 6.04 -7.53 -10.00
C VAL A 244 6.06 -8.98 -10.50
N PRO A 245 6.34 -9.21 -11.79
CA PRO A 245 6.45 -10.54 -12.38
C PRO A 245 7.80 -11.19 -12.11
#